data_53568de163a7933fb3e2530d44d4877a
#
_entry.id   53568de163a7933fb3e2530d44d4877a
#
_cell.length_a   1.000
_cell.length_b   1.000
_cell.length_c   1.000
_cell.angle_alpha   90.00
_cell.angle_beta   90.00
_cell.angle_gamma   90.00
#
_symmetry.space_group_name_H-M   'P 1'
#
loop_
_entity.id
_entity.type
_entity.pdbx_description
1 polymer ?
#
loop_
_entity_poly.entity_id
_entity_poly.type
_entity_poly.pdbx_seq_one_letter_code
_entity_poly.pdbx_strand_id
1 'polypeptide(L)' 'MGQYEDLFYEIYDEVNSSNLTEEFNTQIYKMEFQDKHRHKSVKEKWEYAFNKIIEQKKSLN' A
#
# COMPACT_ATOMS: atom_id res chain seq x y z
N MET A 1 14.40 17.12 -0.29
CA MET A 1 14.20 15.80 0.14
C MET A 1 13.00 15.64 0.93
N GLY A 2 12.07 14.98 0.45
CA GLY A 2 10.80 14.91 1.07
C GLY A 2 10.65 13.74 1.99
N GLN A 3 9.88 13.92 3.03
CA GLN A 3 9.48 12.84 3.90
C GLN A 3 8.67 11.81 3.11
N TYR A 4 8.05 12.26 2.03
CA TYR A 4 7.26 11.38 1.18
C TYR A 4 8.10 10.29 0.54
N GLU A 5 9.27 10.66 0.06
CA GLU A 5 10.14 9.68 -0.59
C GLU A 5 10.57 8.61 0.39
N ASP A 6 10.93 9.03 1.61
CA ASP A 6 11.34 8.09 2.64
C ASP A 6 10.21 7.12 2.96
N LEU A 7 8.98 7.62 3.06
CA LEU A 7 7.83 6.78 3.35
C LEU A 7 7.59 5.77 2.23
N PHE A 8 7.68 6.21 0.99
CA PHE A 8 7.47 5.31 -0.15
C PHE A 8 8.52 4.22 -0.18
N TYR A 9 9.77 4.56 0.08
CA TYR A 9 10.84 3.57 0.12
C TYR A 9 10.64 2.58 1.26
N GLU A 10 10.22 3.06 2.40
CA GLU A 10 9.96 2.19 3.54
C GLU A 10 8.86 1.17 3.23
N ILE A 11 7.76 1.65 2.67
CA ILE A 11 6.64 0.78 2.30
C ILE A 11 7.09 -0.22 1.24
N TYR A 12 7.80 0.27 0.23
CA TYR A 12 8.25 -0.57 -0.86
C TYR A 12 9.20 -1.66 -0.37
N ASP A 13 10.14 -1.30 0.49
CA ASP A 13 11.07 -2.26 1.06
C ASP A 13 10.34 -3.32 1.87
N GLU A 14 9.37 -2.91 2.68
CA GLU A 14 8.62 -3.83 3.50
C GLU A 14 7.81 -4.79 2.63
N VAL A 15 7.17 -4.26 1.60
CA VAL A 15 6.38 -5.05 0.67
C VAL A 15 7.27 -6.08 -0.04
N ASN A 16 8.41 -5.66 -0.51
CA ASN A 16 9.36 -6.56 -1.17
C ASN A 16 9.91 -7.62 -0.23
N SER A 17 10.29 -7.21 0.97
CA SER A 17 10.86 -8.11 1.96
C SER A 17 9.86 -9.17 2.41
N SER A 18 8.58 -8.80 2.45
CA SER A 18 7.51 -9.71 2.84
C SER A 18 6.93 -10.48 1.67
N ASN A 19 7.45 -10.26 0.47
CA ASN A 19 6.98 -10.94 -0.74
C ASN A 19 5.51 -10.62 -1.04
N LEU A 20 5.12 -9.38 -0.81
CA LEU A 20 3.75 -8.93 -0.98
C LEU A 20 3.59 -7.97 -2.15
N THR A 21 4.56 -7.93 -3.06
CA THR A 21 4.56 -6.99 -4.16
C THR A 21 3.31 -7.12 -5.04
N GLU A 22 2.93 -8.35 -5.38
CA GLU A 22 1.74 -8.56 -6.20
C GLU A 22 0.48 -8.11 -5.51
N GLU A 23 0.33 -8.49 -4.24
CA GLU A 23 -0.84 -8.11 -3.46
C GLU A 23 -0.94 -6.61 -3.31
N PHE A 24 0.20 -5.96 -3.06
CA PHE A 24 0.24 -4.52 -2.92
C PHE A 24 -0.19 -3.82 -4.22
N ASN A 25 0.38 -4.25 -5.33
CA ASN A 25 0.05 -3.67 -6.63
C ASN A 25 -1.41 -3.89 -6.98
N THR A 26 -1.93 -5.07 -6.70
CA THR A 26 -3.34 -5.38 -6.93
C THR A 26 -4.24 -4.49 -6.09
N GLN A 27 -3.86 -4.28 -4.84
CA GLN A 27 -4.64 -3.43 -3.95
C GLN A 27 -4.66 -1.99 -4.44
N ILE A 28 -3.50 -1.47 -4.86
CA ILE A 28 -3.42 -0.12 -5.42
C ILE A 28 -4.32 -0.01 -6.67
N TYR A 29 -4.24 -1.00 -7.54
CA TYR A 29 -5.02 -1.03 -8.76
C TYR A 29 -6.53 -0.99 -8.47
N LYS A 30 -6.96 -1.80 -7.50
CA LYS A 30 -8.37 -1.82 -7.12
C LYS A 30 -8.83 -0.47 -6.59
N MET A 31 -7.99 0.18 -5.80
CA MET A 31 -8.34 1.47 -5.21
C MET A 31 -8.52 2.56 -6.27
N GLU A 32 -7.86 2.42 -7.40
CA GLU A 32 -8.01 3.38 -8.50
C GLU A 32 -9.44 3.44 -9.01
N PHE A 33 -10.18 2.34 -8.89
CA PHE A 33 -11.55 2.25 -9.40
C PHE A 33 -12.60 2.46 -8.33
N GLN A 34 -12.20 2.70 -7.09
CA GLN A 34 -13.14 2.89 -5.99
C GLN A 34 -13.31 4.38 -5.69
N ASP A 35 -14.55 4.85 -5.75
CA ASP A 35 -14.85 6.25 -5.53
C ASP A 35 -14.39 6.74 -4.16
N LYS A 36 -14.45 5.89 -3.16
CA LYS A 36 -14.05 6.27 -1.80
C LYS A 36 -12.58 6.64 -1.69
N HIS A 37 -11.77 6.24 -2.66
CA HIS A 37 -10.35 6.53 -2.67
C HIS A 37 -9.95 7.61 -3.66
N ARG A 38 -10.90 8.18 -4.36
CA ARG A 38 -10.60 9.16 -5.42
C ARG A 38 -9.89 10.40 -4.90
N HIS A 39 -10.24 10.81 -3.69
CA HIS A 39 -9.71 12.06 -3.12
C HIS A 39 -8.42 11.84 -2.33
N LYS A 40 -7.98 10.62 -2.21
CA LYS A 40 -6.77 10.33 -1.48
C LYS A 40 -5.54 10.67 -2.30
N SER A 41 -4.52 11.21 -1.65
CA SER A 41 -3.23 11.44 -2.28
C SER A 41 -2.54 10.08 -2.49
N VAL A 42 -1.47 10.09 -3.29
CA VAL A 42 -0.70 8.86 -3.53
C VAL A 42 -0.18 8.31 -2.21
N LYS A 43 0.29 9.18 -1.32
CA LYS A 43 0.77 8.76 -0.01
C LYS A 43 -0.33 8.05 0.78
N GLU A 44 -1.51 8.64 0.81
CA GLU A 44 -2.63 8.05 1.53
C GLU A 44 -3.04 6.70 0.94
N LYS A 45 -3.04 6.60 -0.38
CA LYS A 45 -3.38 5.34 -1.04
C LYS A 45 -2.38 4.24 -0.69
N TRP A 46 -1.10 4.59 -0.68
CA TRP A 46 -0.06 3.63 -0.36
C TRP A 46 -0.15 3.17 1.09
N GLU A 47 -0.39 4.09 2.00
CA GLU A 47 -0.54 3.75 3.40
C GLU A 47 -1.74 2.83 3.62
N TYR A 48 -2.85 3.17 2.98
CA TYR A 48 -4.07 2.36 3.08
C TYR A 48 -3.82 0.96 2.53
N ALA A 49 -3.22 0.87 1.34
CA ALA A 49 -2.96 -0.41 0.72
C ALA A 49 -2.02 -1.27 1.56
N PHE A 50 -0.99 -0.64 2.09
CA PHE A 50 -0.02 -1.35 2.93
C PHE A 50 -0.69 -1.91 4.18
N ASN A 51 -1.47 -1.10 4.87
CA ASN A 51 -2.17 -1.55 6.06
C ASN A 51 -3.16 -2.67 5.74
N LYS A 52 -3.81 -2.57 4.60
CA LYS A 52 -4.80 -3.56 4.19
C LYS A 52 -4.17 -4.93 3.97
N ILE A 53 -3.06 -4.97 3.24
CA ILE A 53 -2.42 -6.25 2.97
C ILE A 53 -1.76 -6.84 4.22
N ILE A 54 -1.25 -6.00 5.10
CA ILE A 54 -0.69 -6.47 6.37
C ILE A 54 -1.79 -7.09 7.23
N GLU A 55 -2.96 -6.46 7.29
CA GLU A 55 -4.09 -7.01 8.02
C GLU A 55 -4.52 -8.35 7.46
N GLN A 56 -4.59 -8.47 6.14
CA GLN A 56 -4.96 -9.72 5.50
C GLN A 56 -3.97 -10.82 5.81
N LYS A 57 -2.69 -10.50 5.81
CA LYS A 57 -1.66 -11.46 6.13
C LYS A 57 -1.79 -11.96 7.56
N LYS A 58 -2.06 -11.05 8.49
CA LYS A 58 -2.25 -11.42 9.88
C LYS A 58 -3.48 -12.30 10.07
N SER A 59 -4.53 -12.01 9.32
CA SER A 59 -5.78 -12.77 9.42
C SER A 59 -5.61 -14.20 8.94
N LEU A 60 -4.68 -14.43 8.02
CA LEU A 60 -4.45 -15.78 7.49
C LEU A 60 -3.64 -16.66 8.43
N ASN A 61 -3.02 -16.05 9.40
CA ASN A 61 -2.26 -16.78 10.41
C ASN A 61 -3.13 -17.09 11.63
#